data_ef1c71706ceab875d9343e4226371f63
#
_entry.id   ef1c71706ceab875d9343e4226371f63
#
_cell.length_a   1.000
_cell.length_b   1.000
_cell.length_c   1.000
_cell.angle_alpha   90.00
_cell.angle_beta   90.00
_cell.angle_gamma   90.00
#
_symmetry.space_group_name_H-M   'P 1'
#
loop_
_entity.id
_entity.type
_entity.pdbx_description
1 polymer ?
#
loop_
_entity_poly.entity_id
_entity_poly.type
_entity_poly.pdbx_seq_one_letter_code
_entity_poly.pdbx_strand_id
1 'polypeptide(L)'
;MFRPVSRSSRAVRRTAAGPAVMALLLGALATGPSAHAATESDHGRGVRLRVMNYNIQAGAGSDHVFDLERQAEAIESEHPDVVGLEEVDVDWASRSDYTDEATWLARRLRMHVFFAPIYDLPPDREGAPDRRFGVALLSRFPIMYAKNHDITRLSTQVPDPVPAPGPGFPEVLLNAHGMPLWVYVTHLDYRADPGVREAQVADMDSIMDRRHGRKLLLGDFNAQPDDPELAPLWTRLTDAMTVVGQRTTPTWPADTPTKRIDYVTYSTGSGIRAVGAHVPDTLASDHRPVVTDLTAF
;
A
#
# COMPACT_ATOMS: atom_id res chain seq x y z
N MET A 1 -36.17 47.66 21.26
CA MET A 1 -36.97 47.70 22.48
C MET A 1 -36.23 46.92 23.56
N PHE A 2 -35.81 47.67 24.57
CA PHE A 2 -35.07 47.23 25.75
C PHE A 2 -35.93 46.28 26.64
N ARG A 3 -35.43 45.33 27.33
CA ARG A 3 -34.81 45.41 28.68
C ARG A 3 -34.39 44.04 29.24
N PRO A 4 -33.51 44.04 30.23
CA PRO A 4 -32.62 42.96 30.61
C PRO A 4 -32.88 42.40 32.05
N VAL A 5 -31.93 41.50 32.49
CA VAL A 5 -31.44 41.28 33.88
C VAL A 5 -32.29 40.42 34.84
N SER A 6 -31.70 39.37 35.35
CA SER A 6 -31.50 39.32 36.82
C SER A 6 -30.44 38.28 37.22
N ARG A 7 -29.45 38.78 37.95
CA ARG A 7 -28.48 38.03 38.80
C ARG A 7 -29.15 37.65 40.11
N SER A 8 -28.81 36.50 40.66
CA SER A 8 -28.97 36.27 42.11
C SER A 8 -27.80 35.43 42.63
N SER A 9 -27.01 36.07 43.44
CA SER A 9 -25.97 35.52 44.31
C SER A 9 -26.57 35.24 45.71
N ARG A 10 -26.11 34.18 46.35
CA ARG A 10 -26.03 34.01 47.85
C ARG A 10 -25.57 32.58 48.12
N ALA A 11 -24.79 32.26 49.07
CA ALA A 11 -23.97 32.90 50.12
C ALA A 11 -23.31 31.74 50.89
N VAL A 12 -22.15 32.03 51.35
CA VAL A 12 -21.25 31.26 52.22
C VAL A 12 -21.92 30.81 53.51
N ARG A 13 -21.65 29.62 54.02
CA ARG A 13 -21.56 29.33 55.46
C ARG A 13 -20.38 28.44 55.82
N ARG A 14 -19.51 28.98 56.64
CA ARG A 14 -18.46 28.31 57.43
C ARG A 14 -19.06 27.81 58.76
N THR A 15 -18.64 26.66 59.24
CA THR A 15 -18.49 26.24 60.62
C THR A 15 -17.52 25.09 60.68
N ALA A 16 -16.43 25.19 61.29
CA ALA A 16 -15.97 25.19 62.64
C ALA A 16 -15.44 23.85 63.11
N ALA A 17 -14.24 23.90 63.63
CA ALA A 17 -13.29 22.83 64.00
C ALA A 17 -13.74 22.08 65.31
N GLY A 18 -13.17 20.89 65.48
CA GLY A 18 -13.07 20.15 66.72
C GLY A 18 -12.01 19.05 66.64
N PRO A 19 -11.32 18.74 67.71
CA PRO A 19 -9.95 18.26 67.70
C PRO A 19 -9.74 16.76 67.99
N ALA A 20 -8.60 16.31 67.50
CA ALA A 20 -7.67 15.30 68.00
C ALA A 20 -8.15 14.07 68.80
N VAL A 21 -7.80 12.88 68.22
CA VAL A 21 -7.28 11.78 69.06
C VAL A 21 -6.12 11.11 68.26
N MET A 22 -4.98 11.15 68.92
CA MET A 22 -3.71 10.53 68.43
C MET A 22 -3.68 9.09 68.93
N ALA A 23 -3.75 8.12 68.05
CA ALA A 23 -3.49 6.74 68.38
C ALA A 23 -2.20 6.32 67.67
N LEU A 24 -1.12 6.17 68.41
CA LEU A 24 0.09 5.49 68.00
C LEU A 24 -0.17 4.00 67.87
N LEU A 25 -0.06 3.49 66.66
CA LEU A 25 0.11 2.05 66.42
C LEU A 25 1.44 1.83 65.73
N LEU A 26 2.41 1.25 66.44
CA LEU A 26 3.61 0.65 65.92
C LEU A 26 3.20 -0.53 65.04
N GLY A 27 3.37 -0.42 63.75
CA GLY A 27 3.16 -1.50 62.78
C GLY A 27 4.52 -1.82 62.12
N ALA A 28 4.92 -3.05 62.25
CA ALA A 28 6.19 -3.62 61.76
C ALA A 28 6.46 -3.35 60.31
N LEU A 29 7.66 -2.89 59.98
CA LEU A 29 8.20 -2.88 58.60
C LEU A 29 8.43 -4.32 58.11
N ALA A 30 7.47 -4.81 57.32
CA ALA A 30 7.72 -5.95 56.46
C ALA A 30 8.34 -5.45 55.14
N THR A 31 9.64 -5.56 55.01
CA THR A 31 10.35 -5.41 53.75
C THR A 31 10.04 -6.61 52.85
N GLY A 32 8.91 -6.52 52.13
CA GLY A 32 8.67 -7.43 50.98
C GLY A 32 9.62 -7.03 49.83
N PRO A 33 10.17 -8.00 49.09
CA PRO A 33 10.90 -7.70 47.88
C PRO A 33 10.00 -6.99 46.90
N SER A 34 10.35 -5.76 46.52
CA SER A 34 9.74 -5.07 45.39
C SER A 34 10.05 -5.91 44.13
N ALA A 35 9.05 -6.68 43.70
CA ALA A 35 9.08 -7.23 42.36
C ALA A 35 9.04 -6.03 41.41
N HIS A 36 10.22 -5.59 40.98
CA HIS A 36 10.32 -4.83 39.75
C HIS A 36 9.81 -5.77 38.66
N ALA A 37 8.55 -5.59 38.27
CA ALA A 37 8.09 -6.07 36.98
C ALA A 37 9.02 -5.37 35.97
N ALA A 38 10.07 -6.06 35.57
CA ALA A 38 10.82 -5.72 34.37
C ALA A 38 9.76 -5.71 33.27
N THR A 39 9.41 -4.52 32.80
CA THR A 39 8.79 -4.36 31.51
C THR A 39 9.78 -5.02 30.54
N GLU A 40 9.50 -6.28 30.16
CA GLU A 40 10.15 -6.87 29.01
C GLU A 40 9.95 -5.88 27.88
N SER A 41 11.00 -5.17 27.57
CA SER A 41 11.05 -4.32 26.38
C SER A 41 10.75 -5.23 25.20
N ASP A 42 9.64 -5.00 24.54
CA ASP A 42 9.13 -5.72 23.34
C ASP A 42 10.07 -5.48 22.12
N HIS A 43 11.40 -5.56 22.35
CA HIS A 43 12.46 -5.34 21.37
C HIS A 43 12.69 -6.56 20.46
N GLY A 44 11.81 -7.57 20.53
CA GLY A 44 11.94 -8.81 19.76
C GLY A 44 10.80 -9.12 18.78
N ARG A 45 9.69 -8.39 18.83
CA ARG A 45 8.57 -8.61 17.89
C ARG A 45 8.67 -7.64 16.73
N GLY A 46 9.07 -8.15 15.56
CA GLY A 46 9.06 -7.37 14.32
C GLY A 46 7.65 -6.86 13.98
N VAL A 47 7.58 -5.75 13.23
CA VAL A 47 6.33 -5.22 12.67
C VAL A 47 5.79 -6.20 11.64
N ARG A 48 4.56 -6.65 11.82
CA ARG A 48 3.86 -7.50 10.83
C ARG A 48 3.14 -6.61 9.83
N LEU A 49 3.21 -6.99 8.57
CA LEU A 49 2.60 -6.28 7.46
C LEU A 49 1.97 -7.31 6.53
N ARG A 50 0.70 -7.10 6.16
CA ARG A 50 0.10 -7.82 5.04
C ARG A 50 0.10 -6.91 3.83
N VAL A 51 0.75 -7.34 2.76
CA VAL A 51 0.97 -6.57 1.54
C VAL A 51 0.32 -7.30 0.38
N MET A 52 -0.42 -6.57 -0.44
CA MET A 52 -1.11 -7.08 -1.62
C MET A 52 -0.62 -6.33 -2.86
N ASN A 53 -0.47 -7.04 -3.98
CA ASN A 53 -0.39 -6.47 -5.32
C ASN A 53 -1.58 -6.94 -6.13
N TYR A 54 -2.23 -6.05 -6.89
CA TYR A 54 -3.40 -6.38 -7.66
C TYR A 54 -3.59 -5.50 -8.89
N ASN A 55 -3.42 -6.07 -10.08
CA ASN A 55 -3.87 -5.44 -11.32
C ASN A 55 -5.40 -5.54 -11.39
N ILE A 56 -6.10 -4.39 -11.45
CA ILE A 56 -7.56 -4.31 -11.34
C ILE A 56 -8.29 -4.18 -12.69
N GLN A 57 -7.58 -4.25 -13.81
CA GLN A 57 -8.18 -4.21 -15.14
C GLN A 57 -9.20 -3.06 -15.31
N ALA A 58 -8.87 -1.84 -14.86
CA ALA A 58 -9.78 -0.68 -14.90
C ALA A 58 -11.19 -1.01 -14.31
N GLY A 59 -11.20 -1.64 -13.13
CA GLY A 59 -12.44 -1.97 -12.43
C GLY A 59 -13.22 -3.14 -13.00
N ALA A 60 -12.76 -3.79 -14.07
CA ALA A 60 -13.46 -4.90 -14.70
C ALA A 60 -13.01 -6.26 -14.14
N GLY A 61 -13.93 -7.21 -14.09
CA GLY A 61 -13.62 -8.61 -13.80
C GLY A 61 -13.19 -9.40 -15.03
N SER A 62 -12.88 -10.70 -14.86
CA SER A 62 -12.62 -11.64 -15.95
C SER A 62 -13.78 -11.76 -16.95
N ASP A 63 -14.97 -11.34 -16.57
CA ASP A 63 -16.16 -11.24 -17.41
C ASP A 63 -16.23 -9.92 -18.20
N HIS A 64 -15.22 -9.05 -18.06
CA HIS A 64 -15.13 -7.72 -18.64
C HIS A 64 -16.28 -6.77 -18.21
N VAL A 65 -16.91 -7.06 -17.07
CA VAL A 65 -17.94 -6.19 -16.48
C VAL A 65 -17.31 -5.30 -15.42
N PHE A 66 -17.47 -3.99 -15.55
CA PHE A 66 -17.04 -3.02 -14.54
C PHE A 66 -17.83 -3.20 -13.25
N ASP A 67 -17.15 -3.50 -12.17
CA ASP A 67 -17.71 -3.69 -10.83
C ASP A 67 -16.64 -3.45 -9.76
N LEU A 68 -16.50 -2.20 -9.36
CA LEU A 68 -15.48 -1.78 -8.41
C LEU A 68 -15.77 -2.27 -6.97
N GLU A 69 -17.03 -2.53 -6.63
CA GLU A 69 -17.38 -3.13 -5.33
C GLU A 69 -16.87 -4.55 -5.22
N ARG A 70 -17.01 -5.37 -6.27
CA ARG A 70 -16.46 -6.72 -6.35
C ARG A 70 -14.95 -6.75 -6.10
N GLN A 71 -14.22 -5.77 -6.64
CA GLN A 71 -12.78 -5.63 -6.41
C GLN A 71 -12.47 -5.19 -4.97
N ALA A 72 -13.25 -4.24 -4.45
CA ALA A 72 -13.11 -3.81 -3.05
C ALA A 72 -13.36 -4.97 -2.08
N GLU A 73 -14.36 -5.81 -2.33
CA GLU A 73 -14.64 -7.02 -1.54
C GLU A 73 -13.47 -8.01 -1.61
N ALA A 74 -12.89 -8.24 -2.80
CA ALA A 74 -11.74 -9.11 -2.97
C ALA A 74 -10.52 -8.59 -2.18
N ILE A 75 -10.27 -7.29 -2.19
CA ILE A 75 -9.19 -6.67 -1.40
C ILE A 75 -9.52 -6.76 0.10
N GLU A 76 -10.74 -6.40 0.51
CA GLU A 76 -11.14 -6.35 1.91
C GLU A 76 -11.09 -7.73 2.58
N SER A 77 -11.43 -8.80 1.85
CA SER A 77 -11.41 -10.18 2.35
C SER A 77 -10.02 -10.63 2.81
N GLU A 78 -8.98 -10.07 2.22
CA GLU A 78 -7.57 -10.38 2.54
C GLU A 78 -7.00 -9.49 3.65
N HIS A 79 -7.71 -8.44 4.07
CA HIS A 79 -7.29 -7.52 5.13
C HIS A 79 -5.87 -6.95 4.97
N PRO A 80 -5.45 -6.46 3.79
CA PRO A 80 -4.11 -5.93 3.59
C PRO A 80 -3.89 -4.62 4.33
N ASP A 81 -2.64 -4.37 4.72
CA ASP A 81 -2.18 -3.09 5.27
C ASP A 81 -1.74 -2.12 4.16
N VAL A 82 -1.18 -2.68 3.09
CA VAL A 82 -0.67 -1.96 1.92
C VAL A 82 -1.09 -2.70 0.65
N VAL A 83 -1.59 -1.96 -0.35
CA VAL A 83 -2.00 -2.51 -1.65
C VAL A 83 -1.37 -1.71 -2.78
N GLY A 84 -0.62 -2.38 -3.65
CA GLY A 84 -0.27 -1.87 -4.98
C GLY A 84 -1.38 -2.21 -5.96
N LEU A 85 -1.77 -1.24 -6.78
CA LEU A 85 -2.80 -1.39 -7.80
C LEU A 85 -2.25 -0.97 -9.16
N GLU A 86 -2.48 -1.77 -10.18
CA GLU A 86 -2.19 -1.48 -11.58
C GLU A 86 -3.49 -1.36 -12.38
N GLU A 87 -3.39 -0.72 -13.54
CA GLU A 87 -4.51 -0.45 -14.44
C GLU A 87 -5.66 0.32 -13.79
N VAL A 88 -5.31 1.37 -13.05
CA VAL A 88 -6.28 2.23 -12.36
C VAL A 88 -6.72 3.36 -13.28
N ASP A 89 -8.02 3.43 -13.58
CA ASP A 89 -8.66 4.53 -14.29
C ASP A 89 -9.05 5.65 -13.31
N VAL A 90 -8.87 6.90 -13.76
CA VAL A 90 -9.40 8.08 -13.07
C VAL A 90 -9.99 9.01 -14.14
N ASP A 91 -11.31 9.13 -14.16
CA ASP A 91 -12.06 9.87 -15.19
C ASP A 91 -11.74 9.43 -16.64
N TRP A 92 -11.25 8.19 -16.83
CA TRP A 92 -10.59 7.78 -18.07
C TRP A 92 -11.54 7.61 -19.24
N ALA A 93 -12.55 6.76 -19.12
CA ALA A 93 -13.43 6.40 -20.23
C ALA A 93 -14.73 5.75 -19.74
N SER A 94 -15.65 5.49 -20.68
CA SER A 94 -16.92 4.79 -20.40
C SER A 94 -16.73 3.35 -19.91
N ARG A 95 -15.56 2.72 -20.15
CA ARG A 95 -15.27 1.37 -19.65
C ARG A 95 -15.29 1.28 -18.12
N SER A 96 -14.95 2.37 -17.45
CA SER A 96 -14.92 2.53 -15.99
C SER A 96 -15.97 3.54 -15.48
N ASP A 97 -17.02 3.82 -16.29
CA ASP A 97 -18.04 4.82 -15.99
C ASP A 97 -17.44 6.19 -15.59
N TYR A 98 -16.25 6.52 -16.12
CA TYR A 98 -15.48 7.73 -15.77
C TYR A 98 -15.30 7.88 -14.24
N THR A 99 -15.14 6.79 -13.55
CA THR A 99 -14.95 6.77 -12.08
C THR A 99 -13.50 7.13 -11.73
N ASP A 100 -13.30 7.90 -10.66
CA ASP A 100 -12.02 7.98 -9.96
C ASP A 100 -11.87 6.73 -9.08
N GLU A 101 -11.38 5.63 -9.67
CA GLU A 101 -11.25 4.33 -9.01
C GLU A 101 -10.31 4.40 -7.81
N ALA A 102 -9.21 5.15 -7.91
CA ALA A 102 -8.24 5.28 -6.84
C ALA A 102 -8.87 5.89 -5.58
N THR A 103 -9.58 7.01 -5.74
CA THR A 103 -10.26 7.67 -4.61
C THR A 103 -11.44 6.85 -4.12
N TRP A 104 -12.18 6.20 -5.00
CA TRP A 104 -13.33 5.38 -4.65
C TRP A 104 -12.89 4.18 -3.78
N LEU A 105 -11.90 3.41 -4.22
CA LEU A 105 -11.34 2.27 -3.48
C LEU A 105 -10.76 2.71 -2.14
N ALA A 106 -10.01 3.80 -2.10
CA ALA A 106 -9.44 4.33 -0.87
C ALA A 106 -10.51 4.65 0.19
N ARG A 107 -11.60 5.30 -0.22
CA ARG A 107 -12.75 5.62 0.67
C ARG A 107 -13.47 4.36 1.13
N ARG A 108 -13.76 3.44 0.20
CA ARG A 108 -14.47 2.19 0.47
C ARG A 108 -13.70 1.30 1.45
N LEU A 109 -12.37 1.20 1.29
CA LEU A 109 -11.47 0.41 2.11
C LEU A 109 -10.94 1.16 3.35
N ARG A 110 -11.23 2.47 3.48
CA ARG A 110 -10.74 3.35 4.56
C ARG A 110 -9.20 3.37 4.62
N MET A 111 -8.58 3.54 3.46
CA MET A 111 -7.12 3.61 3.30
C MET A 111 -6.69 4.98 2.77
N HIS A 112 -5.46 5.37 3.05
CA HIS A 112 -4.79 6.48 2.36
C HIS A 112 -4.49 6.05 0.93
N VAL A 113 -4.41 7.01 0.00
CA VAL A 113 -4.11 6.73 -1.40
C VAL A 113 -3.07 7.69 -1.96
N PHE A 114 -2.20 7.18 -2.81
CA PHE A 114 -1.41 7.94 -3.77
C PHE A 114 -1.60 7.35 -5.16
N PHE A 115 -2.21 8.10 -6.07
CA PHE A 115 -2.35 7.74 -7.47
C PHE A 115 -1.21 8.34 -8.29
N ALA A 116 -0.58 7.54 -9.14
CA ALA A 116 0.52 7.91 -10.01
C ALA A 116 0.12 7.66 -11.48
N PRO A 117 -0.37 8.69 -12.19
CA PRO A 117 -0.73 8.54 -13.58
C PRO A 117 0.48 8.18 -14.44
N ILE A 118 0.27 7.23 -15.37
CA ILE A 118 1.11 6.95 -16.53
C ILE A 118 0.68 7.85 -17.69
N TYR A 119 -0.63 8.02 -17.84
CA TYR A 119 -1.23 8.94 -18.81
C TYR A 119 -2.06 9.99 -18.08
N ASP A 120 -1.93 11.23 -18.56
CA ASP A 120 -2.73 12.39 -18.16
C ASP A 120 -3.10 13.14 -19.44
N LEU A 121 -4.35 12.97 -19.89
CA LEU A 121 -4.82 13.39 -21.20
C LEU A 121 -5.98 14.39 -21.04
N PRO A 122 -6.15 15.32 -21.98
CA PRO A 122 -7.31 16.18 -22.01
C PRO A 122 -8.62 15.39 -21.94
N PRO A 123 -9.70 15.98 -21.40
CA PRO A 123 -11.01 15.34 -21.36
C PRO A 123 -11.54 15.05 -22.77
N ASP A 124 -12.31 13.99 -22.92
CA ASP A 124 -13.04 13.66 -24.14
C ASP A 124 -14.45 14.26 -24.19
N ARG A 125 -14.86 14.95 -23.12
CA ARG A 125 -16.15 15.60 -22.95
C ARG A 125 -15.96 17.02 -22.45
N GLU A 126 -16.70 17.97 -23.01
CA GLU A 126 -16.65 19.37 -22.57
C GLU A 126 -16.98 19.50 -21.08
N GLY A 127 -16.14 20.22 -20.34
CA GLY A 127 -16.30 20.47 -18.90
C GLY A 127 -16.00 19.28 -18.00
N ALA A 128 -15.56 18.14 -18.54
CA ALA A 128 -15.09 16.99 -17.75
C ALA A 128 -13.65 17.21 -17.24
N PRO A 129 -13.21 16.50 -16.19
CA PRO A 129 -11.81 16.49 -15.78
C PRO A 129 -10.91 15.77 -16.79
N ASP A 130 -9.59 15.97 -16.63
CA ASP A 130 -8.58 15.24 -17.40
C ASP A 130 -8.67 13.74 -17.14
N ARG A 131 -8.43 12.96 -18.20
CA ARG A 131 -8.47 11.50 -18.18
C ARG A 131 -7.13 10.94 -17.77
N ARG A 132 -7.08 10.19 -16.70
CA ARG A 132 -5.84 9.63 -16.18
C ARG A 132 -5.92 8.12 -16.04
N PHE A 133 -4.83 7.46 -16.39
CA PHE A 133 -4.65 6.02 -16.24
C PHE A 133 -3.28 5.76 -15.63
N GLY A 134 -3.18 4.86 -14.67
CA GLY A 134 -1.92 4.60 -14.02
C GLY A 134 -1.93 3.52 -12.97
N VAL A 135 -1.09 3.72 -11.95
CA VAL A 135 -0.96 2.83 -10.81
C VAL A 135 -1.30 3.57 -9.52
N ALA A 136 -1.67 2.86 -8.48
CA ALA A 136 -1.95 3.47 -7.18
C ALA A 136 -1.35 2.67 -6.03
N LEU A 137 -1.07 3.35 -4.94
CA LEU A 137 -0.79 2.75 -3.65
C LEU A 137 -1.90 3.08 -2.67
N LEU A 138 -2.52 2.05 -2.08
CA LEU A 138 -3.39 2.19 -0.92
C LEU A 138 -2.64 1.76 0.35
N SER A 139 -2.88 2.46 1.46
CA SER A 139 -2.22 2.15 2.74
C SER A 139 -3.10 2.44 3.94
N ARG A 140 -3.12 1.53 4.91
CA ARG A 140 -3.66 1.81 6.25
C ARG A 140 -2.75 2.74 7.05
N PHE A 141 -1.48 2.82 6.68
CA PHE A 141 -0.51 3.69 7.33
C PHE A 141 -0.48 5.08 6.69
N PRO A 142 -0.14 6.13 7.47
CA PRO A 142 0.02 7.47 6.93
C PRO A 142 1.10 7.53 5.85
N ILE A 143 0.80 8.23 4.76
CA ILE A 143 1.75 8.58 3.71
C ILE A 143 2.50 9.83 4.15
N MET A 144 3.83 9.71 4.34
CA MET A 144 4.70 10.78 4.81
C MET A 144 5.33 11.56 3.65
N TYR A 145 5.49 10.91 2.50
CA TYR A 145 6.02 11.47 1.27
C TYR A 145 5.53 10.65 0.09
N ALA A 146 5.29 11.30 -1.02
CA ALA A 146 4.98 10.61 -2.27
C ALA A 146 5.49 11.41 -3.47
N LYS A 147 5.97 10.70 -4.48
CA LYS A 147 6.41 11.26 -5.76
C LYS A 147 6.15 10.26 -6.88
N ASN A 148 5.63 10.75 -8.00
CA ASN A 148 5.56 10.02 -9.25
C ASN A 148 6.84 10.29 -10.06
N HIS A 149 7.58 9.24 -10.39
CA HIS A 149 8.83 9.33 -11.16
C HIS A 149 8.60 8.94 -12.60
N ASP A 150 9.42 9.51 -13.47
CA ASP A 150 9.54 9.07 -14.85
C ASP A 150 10.47 7.85 -14.93
N ILE A 151 10.04 6.85 -15.69
CA ILE A 151 10.84 5.72 -16.16
C ILE A 151 10.62 5.58 -17.66
N THR A 152 11.43 4.78 -18.35
CA THR A 152 11.23 4.53 -19.78
C THR A 152 9.83 3.96 -20.02
N ARG A 153 9.08 4.59 -20.95
CA ARG A 153 7.73 4.17 -21.37
C ARG A 153 7.65 4.08 -22.88
N LEU A 154 6.85 3.15 -23.37
CA LEU A 154 6.47 3.07 -24.77
C LEU A 154 4.95 3.29 -24.85
N SER A 155 4.55 4.49 -25.27
CA SER A 155 3.16 4.91 -25.23
C SER A 155 2.22 3.97 -25.97
N THR A 156 1.00 3.78 -25.45
CA THR A 156 -0.10 3.12 -26.15
C THR A 156 -1.09 4.14 -26.74
N GLN A 157 -0.84 5.44 -26.57
CA GLN A 157 -1.77 6.52 -26.89
C GLN A 157 -1.43 7.25 -28.19
N VAL A 158 -0.28 6.94 -28.78
CA VAL A 158 0.17 7.56 -30.05
C VAL A 158 0.53 6.48 -31.06
N PRO A 159 0.35 6.73 -32.37
CA PRO A 159 0.87 5.84 -33.40
C PRO A 159 2.40 5.88 -33.44
N ASP A 160 3.03 4.74 -33.75
CA ASP A 160 4.48 4.58 -33.91
C ASP A 160 5.29 5.18 -32.71
N PRO A 161 5.01 4.74 -31.46
CA PRO A 161 5.67 5.31 -30.30
C PRO A 161 7.15 4.91 -30.28
N VAL A 162 7.97 5.79 -29.71
CA VAL A 162 9.36 5.48 -29.38
C VAL A 162 9.52 5.49 -27.85
N PRO A 163 10.42 4.66 -27.29
CA PRO A 163 10.70 4.68 -25.87
C PRO A 163 11.15 6.08 -25.41
N ALA A 164 10.52 6.61 -24.38
CA ALA A 164 10.83 7.92 -23.81
C ALA A 164 10.54 7.93 -22.31
N PRO A 165 11.20 8.81 -21.51
CA PRO A 165 10.83 9.01 -20.12
C PRO A 165 9.37 9.43 -19.99
N GLY A 166 8.64 8.79 -19.07
CA GLY A 166 7.25 9.12 -18.76
C GLY A 166 6.87 8.66 -17.35
N PRO A 167 5.87 9.29 -16.73
CA PRO A 167 5.49 9.05 -15.34
C PRO A 167 4.88 7.66 -15.11
N GLY A 168 4.56 7.37 -13.85
CA GLY A 168 3.87 6.14 -13.45
C GLY A 168 4.72 5.18 -12.62
N PHE A 169 5.78 5.68 -11.97
CA PHE A 169 6.53 4.93 -10.98
C PHE A 169 6.50 5.66 -9.62
N PRO A 170 5.48 5.42 -8.79
CA PRO A 170 5.36 6.04 -7.48
C PRO A 170 6.45 5.58 -6.53
N GLU A 171 7.03 6.54 -5.82
CA GLU A 171 7.87 6.38 -4.65
C GLU A 171 7.09 6.92 -3.44
N VAL A 172 6.74 6.08 -2.49
CA VAL A 172 5.94 6.46 -1.33
C VAL A 172 6.64 6.06 -0.04
N LEU A 173 6.76 7.00 0.91
CA LEU A 173 7.24 6.71 2.26
C LEU A 173 6.04 6.57 3.20
N LEU A 174 5.92 5.40 3.80
CA LEU A 174 4.91 5.09 4.81
C LEU A 174 5.52 5.15 6.22
N ASN A 175 4.69 5.50 7.20
CA ASN A 175 4.99 5.31 8.62
C ASN A 175 4.28 4.05 9.12
N ALA A 176 4.89 2.90 8.93
CA ALA A 176 4.33 1.61 9.34
C ALA A 176 4.61 1.34 10.84
N HIS A 177 3.70 1.77 11.71
CA HIS A 177 3.84 1.66 13.17
C HIS A 177 5.15 2.29 13.73
N GLY A 178 5.53 3.45 13.21
CA GLY A 178 6.78 4.14 13.59
C GLY A 178 7.99 3.71 12.75
N MET A 179 7.87 2.69 11.92
CA MET A 179 8.93 2.21 11.03
C MET A 179 8.79 2.88 9.66
N PRO A 180 9.84 3.57 9.16
CA PRO A 180 9.84 4.09 7.80
C PRO A 180 9.94 2.94 6.79
N LEU A 181 9.02 2.93 5.82
CA LEU A 181 8.94 1.93 4.76
C LEU A 181 8.74 2.63 3.42
N TRP A 182 9.70 2.49 2.51
CA TRP A 182 9.56 2.92 1.13
C TRP A 182 8.76 1.88 0.34
N VAL A 183 7.75 2.31 -0.38
CA VAL A 183 6.94 1.44 -1.23
C VAL A 183 6.89 2.02 -2.64
N TYR A 184 7.14 1.17 -3.61
CA TYR A 184 7.09 1.45 -5.04
C TYR A 184 6.05 0.55 -5.68
N VAL A 185 5.36 1.05 -6.71
CA VAL A 185 4.43 0.27 -7.53
C VAL A 185 4.81 0.44 -8.99
N THR A 186 4.76 -0.62 -9.77
CA THR A 186 5.08 -0.55 -11.19
C THR A 186 4.10 -1.38 -12.02
N HIS A 187 3.90 -0.98 -13.26
CA HIS A 187 3.31 -1.78 -14.31
C HIS A 187 4.26 -1.72 -15.50
N LEU A 188 4.98 -2.81 -15.76
CA LEU A 188 5.98 -2.88 -16.82
C LEU A 188 5.32 -3.10 -18.18
N ASP A 189 6.08 -2.84 -19.24
CA ASP A 189 5.60 -2.99 -20.62
C ASP A 189 5.18 -4.43 -20.93
N TYR A 190 3.98 -4.60 -21.51
CA TYR A 190 3.38 -5.90 -21.77
C TYR A 190 3.85 -6.56 -23.06
N ARG A 191 4.59 -5.85 -23.93
CA ARG A 191 4.96 -6.33 -25.25
C ARG A 191 5.94 -7.50 -25.15
N ALA A 192 5.94 -8.34 -26.20
CA ALA A 192 6.80 -9.52 -26.26
C ALA A 192 8.31 -9.17 -26.31
N ASP A 193 8.66 -8.04 -26.93
CA ASP A 193 10.04 -7.53 -26.91
C ASP A 193 10.39 -7.00 -25.52
N PRO A 194 11.40 -7.54 -24.82
CA PRO A 194 11.76 -7.14 -23.46
C PRO A 194 12.51 -5.81 -23.39
N GLY A 195 12.96 -5.22 -24.50
CA GLY A 195 13.86 -4.06 -24.47
C GLY A 195 13.33 -2.85 -23.69
N VAL A 196 12.01 -2.62 -23.71
CA VAL A 196 11.40 -1.56 -22.88
C VAL A 196 11.42 -1.95 -21.39
N ARG A 197 11.11 -3.22 -21.06
CA ARG A 197 11.17 -3.71 -19.67
C ARG A 197 12.58 -3.67 -19.11
N GLU A 198 13.60 -4.01 -19.90
CA GLU A 198 15.01 -3.90 -19.50
C GLU A 198 15.37 -2.45 -19.10
N ALA A 199 14.95 -1.48 -19.92
CA ALA A 199 15.15 -0.07 -19.62
C ALA A 199 14.36 0.39 -18.37
N GLN A 200 13.11 -0.06 -18.24
CA GLN A 200 12.29 0.23 -17.04
C GLN A 200 12.91 -0.32 -15.77
N VAL A 201 13.43 -1.55 -15.80
CA VAL A 201 14.12 -2.16 -14.66
C VAL A 201 15.36 -1.36 -14.26
N ALA A 202 16.16 -0.90 -15.23
CA ALA A 202 17.33 -0.08 -14.96
C ALA A 202 16.97 1.28 -14.35
N ASP A 203 15.92 1.93 -14.85
CA ASP A 203 15.42 3.20 -14.31
C ASP A 203 14.91 3.05 -12.88
N MET A 204 14.08 2.02 -12.62
CA MET A 204 13.55 1.71 -11.29
C MET A 204 14.67 1.46 -10.29
N ASP A 205 15.67 0.66 -10.66
CA ASP A 205 16.84 0.37 -9.84
C ASP A 205 17.58 1.66 -9.46
N SER A 206 17.84 2.53 -10.45
CA SER A 206 18.46 3.84 -10.24
C SER A 206 17.67 4.74 -9.30
N ILE A 207 16.33 4.71 -9.36
CA ILE A 207 15.47 5.51 -8.48
C ILE A 207 15.48 4.95 -7.06
N MET A 208 15.30 3.64 -6.91
CA MET A 208 15.26 2.96 -5.62
C MET A 208 16.61 3.05 -4.86
N ASP A 209 17.74 3.09 -5.57
CA ASP A 209 19.08 3.21 -4.98
C ASP A 209 19.31 4.54 -4.26
N ARG A 210 18.54 5.58 -4.59
CA ARG A 210 18.64 6.89 -3.92
C ARG A 210 18.12 6.85 -2.48
N ARG A 211 17.41 5.79 -2.11
CA ARG A 211 16.84 5.63 -0.77
C ARG A 211 17.52 4.51 0.00
N HIS A 212 17.78 4.77 1.25
CA HIS A 212 18.28 3.75 2.19
C HIS A 212 17.15 3.14 3.01
N GLY A 213 17.38 1.98 3.58
CA GLY A 213 16.44 1.31 4.45
C GLY A 213 15.50 0.33 3.74
N ARG A 214 14.37 0.07 4.39
CA ARG A 214 13.40 -0.94 3.97
C ARG A 214 12.61 -0.48 2.76
N LYS A 215 12.55 -1.33 1.73
CA LYS A 215 11.79 -1.06 0.51
C LYS A 215 10.92 -2.24 0.16
N LEU A 216 9.76 -1.94 -0.42
CA LEU A 216 8.91 -2.87 -1.16
C LEU A 216 8.83 -2.39 -2.62
N LEU A 217 8.87 -3.31 -3.56
CA LEU A 217 8.46 -3.07 -4.93
C LEU A 217 7.33 -4.04 -5.26
N LEU A 218 6.18 -3.50 -5.64
CA LEU A 218 4.96 -4.20 -6.00
C LEU A 218 4.69 -3.98 -7.48
N GLY A 219 4.03 -4.92 -8.15
CA GLY A 219 3.62 -4.63 -9.52
C GLY A 219 3.28 -5.85 -10.35
N ASP A 220 2.63 -5.55 -11.47
CA ASP A 220 2.57 -6.39 -12.64
C ASP A 220 3.84 -6.15 -13.47
N PHE A 221 4.74 -7.12 -13.48
CA PHE A 221 6.02 -7.01 -14.19
C PHE A 221 5.91 -7.45 -15.65
N ASN A 222 4.77 -8.01 -16.07
CA ASN A 222 4.57 -8.53 -17.42
C ASN A 222 5.68 -9.50 -17.89
N ALA A 223 6.37 -10.11 -16.93
CA ALA A 223 7.46 -11.04 -17.11
C ALA A 223 7.46 -12.11 -16.02
N GLN A 224 7.90 -13.32 -16.35
CA GLN A 224 7.97 -14.42 -15.39
C GLN A 224 9.27 -14.38 -14.57
N PRO A 225 9.36 -15.07 -13.42
CA PRO A 225 10.52 -14.97 -12.51
C PRO A 225 11.88 -15.31 -13.12
N ASP A 226 11.90 -16.10 -14.19
CA ASP A 226 13.11 -16.54 -14.88
C ASP A 226 13.43 -15.71 -16.12
N ASP A 227 12.58 -14.74 -16.47
CA ASP A 227 12.81 -13.88 -17.63
C ASP A 227 14.02 -12.97 -17.36
N PRO A 228 14.99 -12.90 -18.31
CA PRO A 228 16.30 -12.30 -18.08
C PRO A 228 16.25 -10.81 -17.76
N GLU A 229 15.25 -10.07 -18.23
CA GLU A 229 15.07 -8.66 -17.96
C GLU A 229 14.80 -8.37 -16.47
N LEU A 230 14.29 -9.34 -15.69
CA LEU A 230 14.07 -9.20 -14.25
C LEU A 230 15.31 -9.54 -13.42
N ALA A 231 16.33 -10.19 -14.01
CA ALA A 231 17.51 -10.65 -13.26
C ALA A 231 18.23 -9.55 -12.45
N PRO A 232 18.35 -8.30 -12.93
CA PRO A 232 18.94 -7.23 -12.12
C PRO A 232 18.18 -6.98 -10.80
N LEU A 233 16.84 -7.04 -10.80
CA LEU A 233 16.03 -6.84 -9.59
C LEU A 233 16.36 -7.89 -8.53
N TRP A 234 16.57 -9.14 -8.91
CA TRP A 234 16.85 -10.25 -7.97
C TRP A 234 18.21 -10.15 -7.27
N THR A 235 19.08 -9.27 -7.71
CA THR A 235 20.34 -8.97 -7.01
C THR A 235 20.13 -8.10 -5.78
N ARG A 236 19.03 -7.35 -5.70
CA ARG A 236 18.73 -6.33 -4.68
C ARG A 236 17.42 -6.57 -3.94
N LEU A 237 16.50 -7.22 -4.61
CA LEU A 237 15.17 -7.53 -4.08
C LEU A 237 14.99 -9.03 -3.90
N THR A 238 14.25 -9.36 -2.89
CA THR A 238 13.82 -10.73 -2.61
C THR A 238 12.36 -10.86 -2.98
N ASP A 239 12.05 -11.79 -3.86
CA ASP A 239 10.68 -12.13 -4.22
C ASP A 239 10.02 -12.96 -3.10
N ALA A 240 8.95 -12.42 -2.52
CA ALA A 240 8.28 -12.99 -1.37
C ALA A 240 7.71 -14.39 -1.66
N MET A 241 7.09 -14.56 -2.83
CA MET A 241 6.51 -15.85 -3.25
C MET A 241 7.58 -16.94 -3.39
N THR A 242 8.77 -16.59 -3.92
CA THR A 242 9.88 -17.53 -4.05
C THR A 242 10.36 -18.02 -2.68
N VAL A 243 10.47 -17.14 -1.69
CA VAL A 243 10.94 -17.49 -0.33
C VAL A 243 10.03 -18.47 0.37
N VAL A 244 8.72 -18.36 0.16
CA VAL A 244 7.73 -19.25 0.79
C VAL A 244 7.37 -20.47 -0.05
N GLY A 245 8.13 -20.75 -1.11
CA GLY A 245 7.94 -21.95 -1.95
C GLY A 245 6.80 -21.85 -2.96
N GLN A 246 6.31 -20.64 -3.26
CA GLN A 246 5.21 -20.37 -4.20
C GLN A 246 5.68 -19.77 -5.54
N ARG A 247 6.97 -19.94 -5.89
CA ARG A 247 7.61 -19.30 -7.05
C ARG A 247 6.86 -19.49 -8.36
N THR A 248 6.20 -20.63 -8.54
CA THR A 248 5.52 -21.00 -9.79
C THR A 248 4.00 -20.87 -9.73
N THR A 249 3.43 -20.35 -8.63
CA THR A 249 1.98 -20.16 -8.51
C THR A 249 1.54 -19.05 -9.45
N PRO A 250 0.73 -19.35 -10.49
CA PRO A 250 0.40 -18.37 -11.52
C PRO A 250 -0.62 -17.36 -11.03
N THR A 251 -0.58 -16.16 -11.63
CA THR A 251 -1.46 -15.03 -11.29
C THR A 251 -2.33 -14.59 -12.47
N TRP A 252 -1.98 -14.98 -13.71
CA TRP A 252 -2.66 -14.57 -14.92
C TRP A 252 -2.77 -15.70 -15.95
N PRO A 253 -3.88 -15.75 -16.74
CA PRO A 253 -5.15 -15.05 -16.55
C PRO A 253 -5.93 -15.63 -15.35
N ALA A 254 -6.81 -14.85 -14.72
CA ALA A 254 -7.45 -15.24 -13.45
C ALA A 254 -8.36 -16.47 -13.56
N ASP A 255 -9.04 -16.66 -14.69
CA ASP A 255 -9.93 -17.79 -14.94
C ASP A 255 -9.19 -19.12 -15.14
N THR A 256 -8.02 -19.08 -15.80
CA THR A 256 -7.20 -20.26 -16.10
C THR A 256 -5.70 -19.90 -15.96
N PRO A 257 -5.21 -19.73 -14.72
CA PRO A 257 -3.88 -19.17 -14.48
C PRO A 257 -2.75 -20.02 -15.06
N THR A 258 -1.89 -19.42 -15.86
CA THR A 258 -0.78 -20.08 -16.53
C THR A 258 0.56 -19.36 -16.38
N LYS A 259 0.55 -18.05 -16.07
CA LYS A 259 1.74 -17.24 -15.91
C LYS A 259 1.76 -16.58 -14.54
N ARG A 260 2.94 -16.43 -13.99
CA ARG A 260 3.16 -15.62 -12.80
C ARG A 260 3.87 -14.33 -13.23
N ILE A 261 3.15 -13.20 -13.21
CA ILE A 261 3.65 -11.91 -13.66
C ILE A 261 3.45 -10.80 -12.61
N ASP A 262 2.74 -11.10 -11.51
CA ASP A 262 2.47 -10.19 -10.41
C ASP A 262 3.38 -10.48 -9.22
N TYR A 263 3.87 -9.43 -8.54
CA TYR A 263 4.92 -9.55 -7.54
C TYR A 263 4.70 -8.67 -6.31
N VAL A 264 5.10 -9.23 -5.16
CA VAL A 264 5.44 -8.51 -3.94
C VAL A 264 6.89 -8.82 -3.63
N THR A 265 7.76 -7.80 -3.68
CA THR A 265 9.19 -7.95 -3.42
C THR A 265 9.65 -7.00 -2.32
N TYR A 266 10.76 -7.31 -1.68
CA TYR A 266 11.34 -6.47 -0.63
C TYR A 266 12.87 -6.43 -0.72
N SER A 267 13.47 -5.34 -0.23
CA SER A 267 14.93 -5.15 -0.26
C SER A 267 15.66 -6.24 0.53
N THR A 268 16.60 -6.92 -0.14
CA THR A 268 17.44 -7.97 0.44
C THR A 268 18.29 -7.40 1.58
N GLY A 269 18.39 -8.12 2.70
CA GLY A 269 19.19 -7.73 3.84
C GLY A 269 18.64 -6.56 4.67
N SER A 270 17.44 -6.07 4.41
CA SER A 270 16.82 -4.93 5.10
C SER A 270 16.14 -5.25 6.43
N GLY A 271 16.18 -6.51 6.87
CA GLY A 271 15.45 -6.99 8.04
C GLY A 271 13.98 -7.32 7.76
N ILE A 272 13.53 -7.26 6.50
CA ILE A 272 12.20 -7.78 6.10
C ILE A 272 12.32 -9.26 5.77
N ARG A 273 11.31 -10.04 6.15
CA ARG A 273 11.17 -11.47 5.82
C ARG A 273 9.74 -11.79 5.43
N ALA A 274 9.54 -12.52 4.35
CA ALA A 274 8.27 -13.16 4.04
C ALA A 274 8.06 -14.36 4.96
N VAL A 275 6.88 -14.44 5.57
CA VAL A 275 6.48 -15.53 6.47
C VAL A 275 5.31 -16.33 5.93
N GLY A 276 4.61 -15.82 4.93
CA GLY A 276 3.54 -16.45 4.18
C GLY A 276 3.24 -15.68 2.90
N ALA A 277 2.75 -16.37 1.88
CA ALA A 277 2.18 -15.75 0.69
C ALA A 277 1.18 -16.70 0.04
N HIS A 278 0.19 -16.15 -0.66
CA HIS A 278 -0.77 -16.89 -1.44
C HIS A 278 -1.35 -16.04 -2.57
N VAL A 279 -2.02 -16.70 -3.48
CA VAL A 279 -2.75 -16.09 -4.60
C VAL A 279 -4.22 -16.44 -4.43
N PRO A 280 -5.08 -15.50 -3.99
CA PRO A 280 -6.51 -15.72 -3.83
C PRO A 280 -7.18 -16.14 -5.15
N ASP A 281 -8.08 -17.11 -5.07
CA ASP A 281 -8.90 -17.55 -6.20
C ASP A 281 -10.07 -16.60 -6.38
N THR A 282 -9.91 -15.59 -7.24
CA THR A 282 -10.92 -14.58 -7.52
C THR A 282 -10.98 -14.27 -9.02
N LEU A 283 -12.16 -13.90 -9.50
CA LEU A 283 -12.43 -13.44 -10.86
C LEU A 283 -12.81 -11.95 -10.90
N ALA A 284 -12.52 -11.24 -9.82
CA ALA A 284 -12.82 -9.80 -9.71
C ALA A 284 -11.92 -8.93 -10.62
N SER A 285 -10.88 -9.50 -11.21
CA SER A 285 -10.07 -8.95 -12.30
C SER A 285 -9.68 -10.10 -13.25
N ASP A 286 -9.00 -9.82 -14.36
CA ASP A 286 -8.34 -10.82 -15.19
C ASP A 286 -6.97 -11.25 -14.63
N HIS A 287 -6.49 -10.59 -13.56
CA HIS A 287 -5.39 -11.03 -12.70
C HIS A 287 -5.89 -11.55 -11.36
N ARG A 288 -5.13 -12.46 -10.74
CA ARG A 288 -5.28 -12.84 -9.34
C ARG A 288 -4.28 -12.05 -8.49
N PRO A 289 -4.71 -11.49 -7.34
CA PRO A 289 -3.79 -10.74 -6.51
C PRO A 289 -2.72 -11.63 -5.86
N VAL A 290 -1.57 -11.05 -5.57
CA VAL A 290 -0.54 -11.65 -4.72
C VAL A 290 -0.65 -11.06 -3.32
N VAL A 291 -0.88 -11.91 -2.32
CA VAL A 291 -0.96 -11.51 -0.92
C VAL A 291 0.22 -12.09 -0.15
N THR A 292 0.89 -11.26 0.64
CA THR A 292 2.11 -11.66 1.35
C THR A 292 2.09 -11.16 2.79
N ASP A 293 2.36 -12.05 3.73
CA ASP A 293 2.62 -11.72 5.12
C ASP A 293 4.13 -11.49 5.32
N LEU A 294 4.50 -10.28 5.71
CA LEU A 294 5.87 -9.87 5.97
C LEU A 294 6.08 -9.59 7.46
N THR A 295 7.29 -9.82 7.95
CA THR A 295 7.75 -9.32 9.25
C THR A 295 9.01 -8.47 9.02
N ALA A 296 9.03 -7.26 9.60
CA ALA A 296 10.15 -6.34 9.53
C ALA A 296 10.74 -6.09 10.93
N PHE A 297 12.06 -6.16 11.06
CA PHE A 297 12.80 -6.04 12.33
C PHE A 297 13.65 -4.78 12.37
#